data_c3332d46fe12ab7583adbfd26b077b2f
#
_entry.id   c3332d46fe12ab7583adbfd26b077b2f
#
_cell.length_a   1.000
_cell.length_b   1.000
_cell.length_c   1.000
_cell.angle_alpha   90.00
_cell.angle_beta   90.00
_cell.angle_gamma   90.00
#
_symmetry.space_group_name_H-M   'P 1'
#
loop_
_entity.id
_entity.type
_entity.pdbx_description
1 polymer ?
#
loop_
_entity_poly.entity_id
_entity_poly.type
_entity_poly.pdbx_seq_one_letter_code
_entity_poly.pdbx_strand_id
1 'polypeptide(L)'
;NQYQITLSVGALSPSTDNDIDLGTSSLEFKDAFFDGTVRMDAIGFGTTSMALPTGDGSDGQFIKTDGSGTLSFGTVSTTTALDDIATGDAASNLATSAGNITLDAQGNDTDIIFKGTDNTADITMLTLDGSDAGTAIFNNHVLPTSDDAQDLGSGTKQWRDIYTGDINLNNTKTRDNEVDGTRGSWTIQEGEENLFILNRLNGKKYKFNLEEVK
;
A
#
# COMPACT_ATOMS: atom_id res chain seq x y z
N ASN A 1 -12.25 -47.90 -52.03
CA ASN A 1 -12.12 -47.40 -50.68
C ASN A 1 -10.78 -47.87 -50.10
N GLN A 2 -9.78 -47.03 -50.06
CA GLN A 2 -8.54 -47.32 -49.34
C GLN A 2 -8.75 -47.08 -47.85
N TYR A 3 -8.25 -47.99 -47.03
CA TYR A 3 -8.26 -47.78 -45.58
C TYR A 3 -7.29 -46.62 -45.24
N GLN A 4 -7.80 -45.63 -44.59
CA GLN A 4 -7.01 -44.44 -44.22
C GLN A 4 -6.24 -44.61 -42.91
N ILE A 5 -6.48 -45.70 -42.18
CA ILE A 5 -5.83 -45.98 -40.89
C ILE A 5 -5.03 -47.27 -41.01
N THR A 6 -3.79 -47.23 -40.59
CA THR A 6 -2.90 -48.40 -40.50
C THR A 6 -2.69 -48.78 -39.04
N LEU A 7 -2.96 -50.04 -38.70
CA LEU A 7 -2.59 -50.66 -37.43
C LEU A 7 -1.28 -51.43 -37.64
N SER A 8 -0.23 -51.02 -37.00
CA SER A 8 1.06 -51.72 -36.96
C SER A 8 1.48 -52.03 -35.54
N VAL A 9 2.53 -52.82 -35.35
CA VAL A 9 3.02 -53.13 -34.01
C VAL A 9 3.44 -51.85 -33.30
N GLY A 10 2.64 -51.47 -32.31
CA GLY A 10 2.87 -50.31 -31.48
C GLY A 10 2.39 -48.96 -32.01
N ALA A 11 1.70 -48.91 -33.18
CA ALA A 11 1.20 -47.65 -33.71
C ALA A 11 -0.17 -47.75 -34.41
N LEU A 12 -1.02 -46.76 -34.18
CA LEU A 12 -2.20 -46.45 -34.98
C LEU A 12 -1.89 -45.12 -35.71
N SER A 13 -1.72 -45.19 -37.05
CA SER A 13 -1.33 -44.06 -37.85
C SER A 13 -2.24 -43.83 -39.05
N PRO A 14 -2.51 -42.57 -39.45
CA PRO A 14 -3.13 -42.25 -40.72
C PRO A 14 -2.20 -42.61 -41.89
N SER A 15 -2.73 -42.87 -43.08
CA SER A 15 -1.96 -43.14 -44.28
C SER A 15 -1.40 -41.84 -44.89
N THR A 16 -2.01 -40.71 -44.58
CA THR A 16 -1.61 -39.36 -45.01
C THR A 16 -1.56 -38.48 -43.80
N ASP A 17 -0.58 -37.58 -43.73
CA ASP A 17 -0.44 -36.62 -42.66
C ASP A 17 -1.61 -35.62 -42.63
N ASN A 18 -2.14 -35.31 -41.44
CA ASN A 18 -3.20 -34.33 -41.18
C ASN A 18 -4.51 -34.60 -41.97
N ASP A 19 -4.90 -35.85 -42.14
CA ASP A 19 -6.05 -36.28 -42.99
C ASP A 19 -7.20 -36.97 -42.19
N ILE A 20 -7.00 -37.33 -40.93
CA ILE A 20 -7.98 -38.10 -40.18
C ILE A 20 -8.26 -37.52 -38.80
N ASP A 21 -9.52 -37.27 -38.57
CA ASP A 21 -10.03 -36.84 -37.25
C ASP A 21 -10.30 -38.06 -36.36
N LEU A 22 -10.07 -37.92 -35.07
CA LEU A 22 -10.54 -38.80 -34.03
C LEU A 22 -11.87 -38.31 -33.47
N GLY A 23 -12.98 -38.80 -34.00
CA GLY A 23 -14.33 -38.30 -33.72
C GLY A 23 -14.82 -37.25 -34.71
N THR A 24 -15.97 -36.69 -34.48
CA THR A 24 -16.58 -35.58 -35.24
C THR A 24 -17.25 -34.62 -34.30
N SER A 25 -17.67 -33.46 -34.79
CA SER A 25 -18.40 -32.47 -33.99
C SER A 25 -19.76 -32.91 -33.44
N SER A 26 -20.26 -34.07 -33.90
CA SER A 26 -21.54 -34.67 -33.47
C SER A 26 -21.40 -36.05 -32.86
N LEU A 27 -20.21 -36.69 -33.00
CA LEU A 27 -19.87 -38.02 -32.45
C LEU A 27 -18.52 -37.94 -31.79
N GLU A 28 -18.52 -37.53 -30.54
CA GLU A 28 -17.32 -37.25 -29.74
C GLU A 28 -16.93 -38.47 -28.89
N PHE A 29 -15.63 -38.64 -28.67
CA PHE A 29 -15.15 -39.57 -27.64
C PHE A 29 -15.39 -38.98 -26.26
N LYS A 30 -15.91 -39.75 -25.31
CA LYS A 30 -16.18 -39.30 -23.97
C LYS A 30 -14.89 -38.95 -23.23
N ASP A 31 -13.94 -39.85 -23.22
CA ASP A 31 -12.68 -39.74 -22.49
C ASP A 31 -11.52 -40.28 -23.32
N ALA A 32 -10.31 -39.71 -23.13
CA ALA A 32 -9.06 -40.25 -23.67
C ALA A 32 -8.02 -40.34 -22.55
N PHE A 33 -7.43 -41.53 -22.36
CA PHE A 33 -6.43 -41.79 -21.32
C PHE A 33 -5.07 -42.07 -21.97
N PHE A 34 -4.07 -41.26 -21.60
CA PHE A 34 -2.71 -41.40 -22.11
C PHE A 34 -1.73 -41.54 -20.95
N ASP A 35 -0.88 -42.58 -20.96
CA ASP A 35 0.18 -42.75 -19.95
C ASP A 35 1.50 -42.05 -20.33
N GLY A 36 1.53 -41.39 -21.46
CA GLY A 36 2.71 -40.69 -21.98
C GLY A 36 2.43 -39.25 -22.39
N THR A 37 3.26 -38.75 -23.27
CA THR A 37 3.17 -37.37 -23.76
C THR A 37 2.16 -37.26 -24.90
N VAL A 38 1.25 -36.31 -24.82
CA VAL A 38 0.39 -35.88 -25.91
C VAL A 38 1.05 -34.68 -26.61
N ARG A 39 1.26 -34.79 -27.94
CA ARG A 39 1.78 -33.68 -28.76
C ARG A 39 0.68 -33.20 -29.67
N MET A 40 0.40 -31.89 -29.62
CA MET A 40 -0.61 -31.20 -30.40
C MET A 40 -0.16 -29.79 -30.71
N ASP A 41 -0.60 -29.25 -31.85
CA ASP A 41 -0.27 -27.87 -32.26
C ASP A 41 -1.20 -26.84 -31.62
N ALA A 42 -2.42 -27.27 -31.29
CA ALA A 42 -3.42 -26.39 -30.69
C ALA A 42 -4.34 -27.17 -29.75
N ILE A 43 -4.94 -26.43 -28.76
CA ILE A 43 -6.03 -26.95 -27.93
C ILE A 43 -7.29 -26.11 -28.19
N GLY A 44 -8.44 -26.77 -28.37
CA GLY A 44 -9.71 -26.09 -28.62
C GLY A 44 -10.58 -25.96 -27.35
N PHE A 45 -11.20 -24.80 -27.18
CA PHE A 45 -12.26 -24.59 -26.18
C PHE A 45 -13.54 -24.15 -26.92
N GLY A 46 -14.51 -25.05 -26.96
CA GLY A 46 -15.72 -24.84 -27.76
C GLY A 46 -15.37 -24.73 -29.26
N THR A 47 -15.68 -23.59 -29.88
CA THR A 47 -15.40 -23.32 -31.30
C THR A 47 -14.05 -22.63 -31.56
N THR A 48 -13.30 -22.30 -30.51
CA THR A 48 -12.04 -21.59 -30.62
C THR A 48 -10.85 -22.55 -30.46
N SER A 49 -9.99 -22.58 -31.45
CA SER A 49 -8.70 -23.29 -31.40
C SER A 49 -7.62 -22.30 -30.93
N MET A 50 -6.87 -22.69 -29.90
CA MET A 50 -5.75 -21.91 -29.42
C MET A 50 -4.42 -22.62 -29.74
N ALA A 51 -3.58 -21.96 -30.50
CA ALA A 51 -2.25 -22.47 -30.84
C ALA A 51 -1.38 -22.59 -29.57
N LEU A 52 -0.74 -23.76 -29.40
CA LEU A 52 0.18 -23.99 -28.30
C LEU A 52 1.57 -23.40 -28.59
N PRO A 53 2.36 -23.02 -27.57
CA PRO A 53 3.74 -22.64 -27.75
C PRO A 53 4.54 -23.79 -28.37
N THR A 54 5.44 -23.48 -29.32
CA THR A 54 6.27 -24.46 -30.04
C THR A 54 7.54 -24.87 -29.28
N GLY A 55 7.85 -24.22 -28.17
CA GLY A 55 9.01 -24.50 -27.32
C GLY A 55 8.63 -24.62 -25.87
N ASP A 56 9.58 -25.02 -25.05
CA ASP A 56 9.45 -25.03 -23.60
C ASP A 56 9.62 -23.59 -23.04
N GLY A 57 8.91 -23.29 -21.99
CA GLY A 57 9.08 -22.02 -21.24
C GLY A 57 10.29 -22.06 -20.31
N SER A 58 10.49 -20.97 -19.55
CA SER A 58 11.46 -20.92 -18.47
C SER A 58 10.78 -21.15 -17.12
N ASP A 59 11.57 -21.51 -16.11
CA ASP A 59 11.07 -21.66 -14.73
C ASP A 59 10.32 -20.41 -14.26
N GLY A 60 9.17 -20.62 -13.59
CA GLY A 60 8.31 -19.56 -13.10
C GLY A 60 7.41 -18.88 -14.15
N GLN A 61 7.42 -19.33 -15.40
CA GLN A 61 6.48 -18.86 -16.42
C GLN A 61 5.13 -19.60 -16.34
N PHE A 62 4.08 -18.91 -16.78
CA PHE A 62 2.72 -19.45 -16.93
C PHE A 62 2.24 -19.33 -18.37
N ILE A 63 1.29 -20.18 -18.74
CA ILE A 63 0.65 -20.09 -20.06
C ILE A 63 -0.41 -18.99 -20.02
N LYS A 64 -0.34 -18.05 -20.96
CA LYS A 64 -1.30 -16.96 -21.15
C LYS A 64 -1.87 -16.96 -22.56
N THR A 65 -3.09 -16.45 -22.70
CA THR A 65 -3.73 -16.17 -23.99
C THR A 65 -3.50 -14.71 -24.39
N ASP A 66 -3.44 -14.47 -25.71
CA ASP A 66 -3.45 -13.13 -26.31
C ASP A 66 -4.88 -12.61 -26.58
N GLY A 67 -5.92 -13.42 -26.29
CA GLY A 67 -7.31 -13.12 -26.63
C GLY A 67 -7.68 -13.33 -28.09
N SER A 68 -6.74 -13.78 -28.94
CA SER A 68 -6.90 -13.94 -30.39
C SER A 68 -6.58 -15.36 -30.90
N GLY A 69 -6.53 -16.34 -29.99
CA GLY A 69 -6.32 -17.73 -30.34
C GLY A 69 -4.87 -18.21 -30.26
N THR A 70 -3.99 -17.48 -29.58
CA THR A 70 -2.61 -17.91 -29.35
C THR A 70 -2.31 -18.06 -27.86
N LEU A 71 -1.67 -19.14 -27.48
CA LEU A 71 -1.11 -19.35 -26.16
C LEU A 71 0.41 -19.10 -26.20
N SER A 72 0.92 -18.41 -25.21
CA SER A 72 2.34 -18.14 -25.04
C SER A 72 2.76 -18.24 -23.58
N PHE A 73 4.07 -18.38 -23.33
CA PHE A 73 4.59 -18.28 -21.97
C PHE A 73 4.70 -16.81 -21.55
N GLY A 74 4.21 -16.51 -20.35
CA GLY A 74 4.34 -15.22 -19.71
C GLY A 74 5.05 -15.33 -18.38
N THR A 75 5.77 -14.31 -17.99
CA THR A 75 6.32 -14.14 -16.64
C THR A 75 5.35 -13.34 -15.79
N VAL A 76 5.18 -13.74 -14.54
CA VAL A 76 4.61 -12.83 -13.55
C VAL A 76 5.61 -11.68 -13.40
N SER A 77 5.22 -10.47 -13.75
CA SER A 77 6.05 -9.31 -13.43
C SER A 77 6.13 -9.20 -11.91
N THR A 78 7.32 -9.45 -11.36
CA THR A 78 7.58 -9.21 -9.93
C THR A 78 7.68 -7.72 -9.62
N THR A 79 7.63 -6.89 -10.65
CA THR A 79 7.59 -5.42 -10.57
C THR A 79 6.23 -4.92 -11.06
N THR A 80 5.14 -5.31 -10.38
CA THR A 80 3.87 -4.61 -10.57
C THR A 80 4.07 -3.22 -9.98
N ALA A 81 4.01 -2.19 -10.82
CA ALA A 81 4.05 -0.82 -10.32
C ALA A 81 2.85 -0.58 -9.40
N LEU A 82 3.06 0.13 -8.30
CA LEU A 82 2.00 0.40 -7.32
C LEU A 82 0.85 1.23 -7.90
N ASP A 83 1.09 1.97 -8.98
CA ASP A 83 0.08 2.71 -9.74
C ASP A 83 -0.89 1.81 -10.52
N ASP A 84 -0.51 0.54 -10.76
CA ASP A 84 -1.37 -0.48 -11.39
C ASP A 84 -2.27 -1.23 -10.38
N ILE A 85 -2.16 -0.93 -9.09
CA ILE A 85 -3.00 -1.54 -8.05
C ILE A 85 -4.32 -0.77 -7.96
N ALA A 86 -5.40 -1.42 -8.39
CA ALA A 86 -6.74 -0.85 -8.31
C ALA A 86 -7.23 -0.70 -6.84
N THR A 87 -8.26 0.13 -6.66
CA THR A 87 -8.93 0.30 -5.36
C THR A 87 -9.45 -1.04 -4.84
N GLY A 88 -9.00 -1.44 -3.67
CA GLY A 88 -9.51 -2.64 -2.97
C GLY A 88 -10.90 -2.40 -2.38
N ASP A 89 -11.67 -3.48 -2.21
CA ASP A 89 -13.00 -3.49 -1.59
C ASP A 89 -12.98 -3.90 -0.10
N ALA A 90 -11.78 -4.15 0.44
CA ALA A 90 -11.56 -4.55 1.83
C ALA A 90 -10.30 -3.87 2.41
N ALA A 91 -10.09 -4.05 3.70
CA ALA A 91 -8.90 -3.54 4.38
C ALA A 91 -7.61 -4.09 3.76
N SER A 92 -6.69 -3.18 3.44
CA SER A 92 -5.38 -3.49 2.86
C SER A 92 -4.29 -3.35 3.94
N ASN A 93 -3.40 -4.31 4.03
CA ASN A 93 -2.31 -4.30 5.00
C ASN A 93 -0.97 -4.44 4.28
N LEU A 94 -0.10 -3.44 4.43
CA LEU A 94 1.29 -3.50 4.00
C LEU A 94 2.16 -3.87 5.21
N ALA A 95 2.58 -5.13 5.29
CA ALA A 95 3.32 -5.66 6.42
C ALA A 95 4.58 -6.42 5.96
N THR A 96 5.62 -6.40 6.81
CA THR A 96 6.80 -7.25 6.67
C THR A 96 7.03 -8.05 7.94
N SER A 97 7.51 -9.27 7.83
CA SER A 97 7.88 -10.10 8.98
C SER A 97 9.27 -9.78 9.51
N ALA A 98 10.12 -9.13 8.71
CA ALA A 98 11.47 -8.70 9.07
C ALA A 98 11.91 -7.56 8.16
N GLY A 99 12.70 -6.63 8.68
CA GLY A 99 13.18 -5.46 7.95
C GLY A 99 12.18 -4.30 7.97
N ASN A 100 12.53 -3.24 7.24
CA ASN A 100 11.76 -2.00 7.19
C ASN A 100 10.79 -2.01 6.01
N ILE A 101 9.69 -1.25 6.13
CA ILE A 101 8.90 -0.78 5.01
C ILE A 101 9.41 0.62 4.67
N THR A 102 9.91 0.80 3.45
CA THR A 102 10.37 2.10 2.94
C THR A 102 9.36 2.60 1.92
N LEU A 103 8.86 3.81 2.13
CA LEU A 103 8.08 4.56 1.14
C LEU A 103 9.00 5.68 0.63
N ASP A 104 9.30 5.67 -0.67
CA ASP A 104 10.30 6.54 -1.28
C ASP A 104 9.72 7.22 -2.52
N ALA A 105 9.47 8.51 -2.43
CA ALA A 105 9.06 9.36 -3.53
C ALA A 105 10.31 9.93 -4.22
N GLN A 106 10.83 9.23 -5.25
CA GLN A 106 12.14 9.51 -5.85
C GLN A 106 12.18 10.70 -6.82
N GLY A 107 11.04 11.26 -7.19
CA GLY A 107 11.01 12.45 -8.06
C GLY A 107 11.60 13.67 -7.35
N ASN A 108 12.18 14.62 -8.13
CA ASN A 108 12.60 15.90 -7.58
C ASN A 108 11.35 16.65 -7.07
N ASP A 109 11.42 17.22 -5.86
CA ASP A 109 10.33 17.97 -5.22
C ASP A 109 9.00 17.19 -5.11
N THR A 110 9.07 15.85 -4.95
CA THR A 110 7.88 15.00 -4.73
C THR A 110 7.70 14.66 -3.25
N ASP A 111 6.44 14.53 -2.85
CA ASP A 111 5.99 14.34 -1.48
C ASP A 111 5.49 12.92 -1.21
N ILE A 112 5.50 12.52 0.06
CA ILE A 112 4.69 11.40 0.54
C ILE A 112 3.44 11.98 1.20
N ILE A 113 2.27 11.67 0.63
CA ILE A 113 0.98 12.24 1.05
C ILE A 113 0.08 11.15 1.60
N PHE A 114 -0.38 11.31 2.84
CA PHE A 114 -1.38 10.44 3.46
C PHE A 114 -2.75 11.12 3.38
N LYS A 115 -3.68 10.43 2.74
CA LYS A 115 -5.06 10.88 2.55
C LYS A 115 -6.04 10.00 3.30
N GLY A 116 -7.20 10.55 3.58
CA GLY A 116 -8.38 9.84 4.08
C GLY A 116 -9.63 10.53 3.58
N THR A 117 -10.79 9.92 3.82
CA THR A 117 -12.08 10.49 3.47
C THR A 117 -12.82 10.84 4.75
N ASP A 118 -13.26 12.08 4.87
CA ASP A 118 -14.13 12.56 5.94
C ASP A 118 -15.44 13.06 5.32
N ASN A 119 -16.55 12.42 5.72
CA ASN A 119 -17.90 12.78 5.28
C ASN A 119 -18.01 12.98 3.75
N THR A 120 -17.50 12.01 2.97
CA THR A 120 -17.47 11.94 1.50
C THR A 120 -16.47 12.85 0.78
N ALA A 121 -15.69 13.65 1.50
CA ALA A 121 -14.64 14.50 0.94
C ALA A 121 -13.25 13.91 1.20
N ASP A 122 -12.42 13.83 0.18
CA ASP A 122 -11.01 13.46 0.34
C ASP A 122 -10.25 14.59 1.03
N ILE A 123 -9.56 14.22 2.10
CA ILE A 123 -8.70 15.13 2.85
C ILE A 123 -7.25 14.63 2.86
N THR A 124 -6.30 15.55 2.80
CA THR A 124 -4.90 15.27 3.12
C THR A 124 -4.75 15.36 4.65
N MET A 125 -4.27 14.31 5.28
CA MET A 125 -4.08 14.25 6.73
C MET A 125 -2.65 14.63 7.14
N LEU A 126 -1.66 14.17 6.36
CA LEU A 126 -0.24 14.42 6.58
C LEU A 126 0.48 14.49 5.23
N THR A 127 1.34 15.47 5.07
CA THR A 127 2.31 15.56 3.97
C THR A 127 3.72 15.52 4.57
N LEU A 128 4.59 14.68 4.00
CA LEU A 128 6.03 14.75 4.17
C LEU A 128 6.59 15.40 2.92
N ASP A 129 6.98 16.66 3.05
CA ASP A 129 7.38 17.54 1.94
C ASP A 129 8.82 17.27 1.54
N GLY A 130 9.02 16.70 0.35
CA GLY A 130 10.33 16.37 -0.18
C GLY A 130 11.12 17.60 -0.61
N SER A 131 10.45 18.69 -1.02
CA SER A 131 11.08 19.93 -1.44
C SER A 131 11.63 20.74 -0.26
N ASP A 132 11.08 20.52 0.97
CA ASP A 132 11.50 21.19 2.21
C ASP A 132 12.19 20.21 3.20
N ALA A 133 13.06 19.38 2.67
CA ALA A 133 13.91 18.44 3.43
C ALA A 133 13.16 17.50 4.38
N GLY A 134 11.92 17.15 4.06
CA GLY A 134 11.08 16.24 4.84
C GLY A 134 10.30 16.94 5.95
N THR A 135 9.94 18.20 5.78
CA THR A 135 9.01 18.89 6.67
C THR A 135 7.69 18.14 6.76
N ALA A 136 7.21 17.85 7.98
CA ALA A 136 5.94 17.19 8.23
C ALA A 136 4.83 18.21 8.44
N ILE A 137 3.84 18.23 7.56
CA ILE A 137 2.69 19.16 7.59
C ILE A 137 1.43 18.37 7.96
N PHE A 138 0.89 18.64 9.13
CA PHE A 138 -0.34 18.05 9.65
C PHE A 138 -1.54 18.93 9.37
N ASN A 139 -2.61 18.38 8.84
CA ASN A 139 -3.84 19.11 8.56
C ASN A 139 -4.65 19.44 9.81
N ASN A 140 -4.41 18.74 10.92
CA ASN A 140 -5.13 18.90 12.17
C ASN A 140 -4.20 18.64 13.36
N HIS A 141 -4.77 18.48 14.55
CA HIS A 141 -4.05 18.28 15.80
C HIS A 141 -3.10 17.06 15.76
N VAL A 142 -1.95 17.21 16.39
CA VAL A 142 -1.07 16.07 16.73
C VAL A 142 -1.32 15.75 18.20
N LEU A 143 -1.91 14.60 18.47
CA LEU A 143 -2.30 14.19 19.81
C LEU A 143 -1.48 12.97 20.27
N PRO A 144 -1.05 12.92 21.54
CA PRO A 144 -0.51 11.71 22.11
C PRO A 144 -1.61 10.64 22.25
N THR A 145 -1.25 9.37 22.29
CA THR A 145 -2.21 8.27 22.45
C THR A 145 -2.87 8.24 23.85
N SER A 146 -2.19 8.78 24.85
CA SER A 146 -2.67 8.86 26.23
C SER A 146 -2.33 10.21 26.86
N ASP A 147 -3.19 10.67 27.77
CA ASP A 147 -3.00 11.94 28.49
C ASP A 147 -1.78 11.83 29.41
N ASP A 148 -0.91 12.85 29.38
CA ASP A 148 0.31 13.00 30.19
C ASP A 148 1.28 11.79 30.15
N ALA A 149 1.39 11.10 29.00
CA ALA A 149 2.18 9.87 28.86
C ALA A 149 3.29 9.94 27.81
N GLN A 150 3.27 10.87 26.89
CA GLN A 150 4.26 11.04 25.81
C GLN A 150 4.86 12.44 25.81
N ASP A 151 6.16 12.50 25.55
CA ASP A 151 6.91 13.76 25.48
C ASP A 151 7.03 14.28 24.03
N LEU A 152 7.14 15.59 23.88
CA LEU A 152 7.58 16.26 22.66
C LEU A 152 9.08 16.55 22.77
N GLY A 153 9.89 15.72 22.17
CA GLY A 153 11.34 15.73 22.31
C GLY A 153 11.84 14.86 23.47
N SER A 154 13.08 15.01 23.87
CA SER A 154 13.69 14.30 25.00
C SER A 154 14.83 15.11 25.61
N GLY A 155 15.39 14.65 26.74
CA GLY A 155 16.53 15.30 27.39
C GLY A 155 17.80 15.40 26.50
N THR A 156 17.90 14.57 25.47
CA THR A 156 19.03 14.56 24.51
C THR A 156 18.66 15.02 23.10
N LYS A 157 17.37 15.17 22.79
CA LYS A 157 16.86 15.62 21.48
C LYS A 157 15.79 16.68 21.72
N GLN A 158 16.21 17.92 21.77
CA GLN A 158 15.38 19.07 22.04
C GLN A 158 15.00 19.79 20.75
N TRP A 159 13.80 20.35 20.72
CA TRP A 159 13.42 21.32 19.68
C TRP A 159 14.22 22.60 19.87
N ARG A 160 14.75 23.18 18.79
CA ARG A 160 15.47 24.45 18.87
C ARG A 160 14.54 25.59 19.26
N ASP A 161 13.40 25.70 18.62
CA ASP A 161 12.39 26.72 18.83
C ASP A 161 10.99 26.10 18.78
N ILE A 162 10.04 26.67 19.51
CA ILE A 162 8.62 26.34 19.44
C ILE A 162 7.86 27.62 19.09
N TYR A 163 7.21 27.64 17.92
CA TYR A 163 6.35 28.74 17.47
C TYR A 163 4.90 28.39 17.83
N THR A 164 4.34 29.11 18.78
CA THR A 164 2.98 28.89 19.28
C THR A 164 2.36 30.21 19.70
N GLY A 165 1.02 30.37 19.60
CA GLY A 165 0.31 31.47 20.16
C GLY A 165 0.27 31.38 21.67
N ASP A 166 -0.44 30.40 22.21
CA ASP A 166 -0.59 30.20 23.66
C ASP A 166 0.14 28.92 24.13
N ILE A 167 0.68 28.95 25.35
CA ILE A 167 1.15 27.73 26.04
C ILE A 167 0.15 27.39 27.15
N ASN A 168 -0.54 26.27 27.03
CA ASN A 168 -1.49 25.75 28.01
C ASN A 168 -0.82 24.67 28.88
N LEU A 169 -0.79 24.91 30.17
CA LEU A 169 -0.25 24.01 31.19
C LEU A 169 -1.41 23.50 32.05
N ASN A 170 -1.66 22.20 32.04
CA ASN A 170 -2.80 21.60 32.72
C ASN A 170 -2.45 20.22 33.30
N ASN A 171 -2.52 20.08 34.62
CA ASN A 171 -2.35 18.82 35.32
C ASN A 171 -3.60 18.42 36.15
N THR A 172 -4.77 18.96 35.82
CA THR A 172 -5.99 18.72 36.63
C THR A 172 -6.44 17.26 36.64
N LYS A 173 -6.03 16.46 35.69
CA LYS A 173 -6.49 15.08 35.55
C LYS A 173 -5.50 14.02 36.06
N THR A 174 -4.21 14.20 35.87
CA THR A 174 -3.23 13.11 35.89
C THR A 174 -2.26 13.14 37.07
N ARG A 175 -1.63 14.29 37.37
CA ARG A 175 -0.61 14.38 38.41
C ARG A 175 -0.67 15.69 39.20
N ASP A 176 -0.22 15.63 40.44
CA ASP A 176 0.00 16.81 41.25
C ASP A 176 1.34 17.50 40.90
N ASN A 177 1.48 18.79 41.04
CA ASN A 177 2.77 19.46 40.85
C ASN A 177 3.72 19.16 42.02
N GLU A 178 5.02 19.20 41.75
CA GLU A 178 6.06 18.75 42.70
C GLU A 178 6.36 19.82 43.79
N VAL A 179 5.86 21.04 43.66
CA VAL A 179 6.17 22.16 44.57
C VAL A 179 5.24 22.22 45.78
N ASP A 180 3.93 22.18 45.53
CA ASP A 180 2.92 22.31 46.56
C ASP A 180 1.85 21.20 46.57
N GLY A 181 2.00 20.22 45.69
CA GLY A 181 1.09 19.06 45.58
C GLY A 181 -0.31 19.43 45.04
N THR A 182 -0.49 20.58 44.48
CA THR A 182 -1.79 21.04 43.96
C THR A 182 -1.94 20.77 42.46
N ARG A 183 -3.15 20.91 41.95
CA ARG A 183 -3.48 20.77 40.51
C ARG A 183 -3.92 22.13 39.98
N GLY A 184 -3.49 22.45 38.76
CA GLY A 184 -3.73 23.73 38.14
C GLY A 184 -4.05 23.63 36.65
N SER A 185 -4.61 24.71 36.14
CA SER A 185 -4.78 24.96 34.71
C SER A 185 -4.42 26.40 34.40
N TRP A 186 -3.38 26.61 33.64
CA TRP A 186 -2.80 27.89 33.34
C TRP A 186 -2.54 28.06 31.86
N THR A 187 -2.57 29.33 31.40
CA THR A 187 -2.16 29.68 30.03
C THR A 187 -1.17 30.85 30.10
N ILE A 188 -0.06 30.72 29.36
CA ILE A 188 0.86 31.82 29.09
C ILE A 188 0.46 32.43 27.76
N GLN A 189 0.29 33.74 27.71
CA GLN A 189 -0.12 34.52 26.53
C GLN A 189 0.77 35.75 26.37
N GLU A 190 1.11 36.04 25.12
CA GLU A 190 1.75 37.31 24.75
C GLU A 190 0.72 38.40 24.56
N GLY A 191 1.10 39.64 24.89
CA GLY A 191 0.43 40.87 24.52
C GLY A 191 1.42 41.82 23.86
N GLU A 192 0.95 42.96 23.37
CA GLU A 192 1.79 43.90 22.63
C GLU A 192 3.03 44.35 23.43
N GLU A 193 2.87 44.61 24.72
CA GLU A 193 3.97 45.09 25.57
C GLU A 193 4.34 44.15 26.72
N ASN A 194 3.54 43.14 27.01
CA ASN A 194 3.70 42.31 28.20
C ASN A 194 3.38 40.85 27.98
N LEU A 195 4.02 39.97 28.75
CA LEU A 195 3.70 38.59 28.85
C LEU A 195 2.76 38.33 30.03
N PHE A 196 1.67 37.60 29.81
CA PHE A 196 0.63 37.34 30.80
C PHE A 196 0.55 35.88 31.16
N ILE A 197 0.06 35.59 32.39
CA ILE A 197 -0.27 34.25 32.83
C ILE A 197 -1.68 34.23 33.41
N LEU A 198 -2.53 33.35 32.93
CA LEU A 198 -3.94 33.25 33.27
C LEU A 198 -4.21 31.97 34.04
N ASN A 199 -4.82 32.07 35.21
CA ASN A 199 -5.35 30.94 35.93
C ASN A 199 -6.75 30.60 35.39
N ARG A 200 -6.86 29.46 34.70
CA ARG A 200 -8.12 29.02 34.07
C ARG A 200 -9.14 28.44 35.05
N LEU A 201 -8.72 28.10 36.27
CA LEU A 201 -9.62 27.56 37.30
C LEU A 201 -10.40 28.71 38.00
N ASN A 202 -9.76 29.85 38.26
CA ASN A 202 -10.38 30.96 39.04
C ASN A 202 -10.52 32.26 38.27
N GLY A 203 -10.08 32.29 37.00
CA GLY A 203 -10.17 33.45 36.11
C GLY A 203 -9.20 34.58 36.42
N LYS A 204 -8.33 34.46 37.41
CA LYS A 204 -7.35 35.51 37.74
C LYS A 204 -6.28 35.64 36.67
N LYS A 205 -5.87 36.88 36.43
CA LYS A 205 -4.86 37.24 35.42
C LYS A 205 -3.67 37.88 36.12
N TYR A 206 -2.48 37.52 35.69
CA TYR A 206 -1.23 38.02 36.22
C TYR A 206 -0.35 38.51 35.07
N LYS A 207 0.58 39.42 35.35
CA LYS A 207 1.58 39.92 34.43
C LYS A 207 2.96 39.47 34.91
N PHE A 208 3.83 39.03 34.01
CA PHE A 208 5.23 38.83 34.34
C PHE A 208 5.91 40.18 34.63
N ASN A 209 6.65 40.27 35.71
CA ASN A 209 7.53 41.39 35.98
C ASN A 209 8.82 41.21 35.20
N LEU A 210 8.99 42.00 34.15
CA LEU A 210 10.16 41.94 33.27
C LEU A 210 11.05 43.18 33.53
N GLU A 211 12.36 43.00 33.58
CA GLU A 211 13.35 44.05 33.67
C GLU A 211 14.12 44.11 32.35
N GLU A 212 14.28 45.30 31.78
CA GLU A 212 15.05 45.50 30.55
C GLU A 212 16.55 45.28 30.83
N VAL A 213 17.16 44.37 30.08
CA VAL A 213 18.60 44.09 30.10
C VAL A 213 19.25 44.87 28.96
N LYS A 214 20.14 45.79 29.28
CA LYS A 214 20.92 46.59 28.31
C LYS A 214 22.21 45.90 27.86
#